data_5139f9003569d0a491587d6706673a95
#
_entry.id   5139f9003569d0a491587d6706673a95
#
_cell.length_a   1.000
_cell.length_b   1.000
_cell.length_c   1.000
_cell.angle_alpha   90.00
_cell.angle_beta   90.00
_cell.angle_gamma   90.00
#
_symmetry.space_group_name_H-M   'P 1'
#
loop_
_entity.id
_entity.type
_entity.pdbx_description
1 polymer ?
#
loop_
_entity_poly.entity_id
_entity_poly.type
_entity_poly.pdbx_seq_one_letter_code
_entity_poly.pdbx_strand_id
1 'polypeptide(L)'
;MKVSKRNRIALSFLAVALSTGIIIGFIVNSVITHRVIYETQERVKEALNGARWIYTARMNEIDRGIYFTSVRYILRGAFEKEKVLLIKDDMERLIADYGLDFLTLVDKNGIVLLRFHNPGSSGDSLIKDPFIREALKNKGISGTQVLSRSELLKEGELLADRAAFNLIPTPREKPTEELTESSGMVLKSAHPILDANGKVLGALMGGVLLNRNYEIVDRIKSILFKDTKYNGKEIGTATVFLGDLRISTNVIDREGNRAAGTRAMKEVEEQVLEKGLPWMHRAFVVDDWYITAYEPIRDIQDKIVGMLYVGILENEPLPGLKPRVSGLLT
;
A
#
# COMPACT_ATOMS: atom_id res chain seq x y z
N MET A 1 26.08 32.62 59.02
CA MET A 1 26.80 33.51 58.11
C MET A 1 25.81 34.45 57.42
N LYS A 2 25.83 35.79 57.74
CA LYS A 2 24.93 36.75 57.05
C LYS A 2 25.53 37.10 55.68
N VAL A 3 24.84 36.73 54.62
CA VAL A 3 25.20 37.06 53.22
C VAL A 3 25.16 38.59 53.08
N SER A 4 26.29 39.23 52.64
CA SER A 4 26.41 40.65 52.36
C SER A 4 25.28 41.16 51.42
N LYS A 5 24.79 42.40 51.62
CA LYS A 5 23.77 43.03 50.72
C LYS A 5 24.18 42.97 49.26
N ARG A 6 25.48 43.17 48.92
CA ARG A 6 26.04 43.10 47.60
C ARG A 6 25.88 41.70 47.00
N ASN A 7 26.16 40.65 47.79
CA ASN A 7 26.03 39.25 47.32
C ASN A 7 24.55 38.84 47.14
N ARG A 8 23.60 39.40 47.90
CA ARG A 8 22.15 39.18 47.70
C ARG A 8 21.69 39.74 46.40
N ILE A 9 22.12 40.98 46.03
CA ILE A 9 21.77 41.62 44.77
C ILE A 9 22.37 40.82 43.59
N ALA A 10 23.65 40.42 43.67
CA ALA A 10 24.28 39.59 42.64
C ALA A 10 23.60 38.25 42.47
N LEU A 11 23.19 37.59 43.55
CA LEU A 11 22.44 36.31 43.47
C LEU A 11 21.05 36.47 42.85
N SER A 12 20.35 37.58 43.14
CA SER A 12 19.05 37.89 42.51
C SER A 12 19.19 38.12 41.01
N PHE A 13 20.18 38.89 40.56
CA PHE A 13 20.45 39.10 39.15
C PHE A 13 20.82 37.76 38.43
N LEU A 14 21.64 36.91 39.07
CA LEU A 14 22.01 35.59 38.52
C LEU A 14 20.78 34.69 38.42
N ALA A 15 19.90 34.69 39.43
CA ALA A 15 18.69 33.90 39.41
C ALA A 15 17.71 34.35 38.30
N VAL A 16 17.55 35.69 38.12
CA VAL A 16 16.73 36.22 37.03
C VAL A 16 17.33 35.87 35.67
N ALA A 17 18.64 36.05 35.48
CA ALA A 17 19.30 35.71 34.22
C ALA A 17 19.18 34.21 33.87
N LEU A 18 19.36 33.33 34.86
CA LEU A 18 19.18 31.86 34.68
C LEU A 18 17.73 31.48 34.35
N SER A 19 16.75 32.07 35.10
CA SER A 19 15.33 31.79 34.83
C SER A 19 14.90 32.26 33.44
N THR A 20 15.36 33.45 33.04
CA THR A 20 15.10 33.99 31.70
C THR A 20 15.73 33.14 30.63
N GLY A 21 16.97 32.68 30.83
CA GLY A 21 17.65 31.77 29.89
C GLY A 21 16.93 30.41 29.74
N ILE A 22 16.43 29.85 30.86
CA ILE A 22 15.65 28.62 30.84
C ILE A 22 14.32 28.79 30.09
N ILE A 23 13.58 29.89 30.35
CA ILE A 23 12.33 30.20 29.67
C ILE A 23 12.52 30.39 28.17
N ILE A 24 13.54 31.17 27.78
CA ILE A 24 13.87 31.39 26.36
C ILE A 24 14.24 30.06 25.71
N GLY A 25 15.08 29.25 26.36
CA GLY A 25 15.48 27.93 25.87
C GLY A 25 14.27 27.00 25.67
N PHE A 26 13.31 27.02 26.60
CA PHE A 26 12.09 26.24 26.48
C PHE A 26 11.20 26.73 25.32
N ILE A 27 11.02 28.03 25.16
CA ILE A 27 10.22 28.64 24.06
C ILE A 27 10.86 28.29 22.72
N VAL A 28 12.17 28.53 22.57
CA VAL A 28 12.91 28.24 21.33
C VAL A 28 12.82 26.76 20.98
N ASN A 29 13.03 25.87 21.96
CA ASN A 29 12.91 24.44 21.74
C ASN A 29 11.48 24.03 21.32
N SER A 30 10.44 24.60 21.95
CA SER A 30 9.05 24.36 21.60
C SER A 30 8.74 24.81 20.17
N VAL A 31 9.13 26.03 19.80
CA VAL A 31 8.90 26.58 18.45
C VAL A 31 9.60 25.75 17.38
N ILE A 32 10.88 25.37 17.60
CA ILE A 32 11.62 24.52 16.67
C ILE A 32 10.94 23.14 16.53
N THR A 33 10.54 22.53 17.64
CA THR A 33 9.88 21.21 17.61
C THR A 33 8.57 21.25 16.83
N HIS A 34 7.71 22.25 17.09
CA HIS A 34 6.46 22.43 16.37
C HIS A 34 6.67 22.66 14.87
N ARG A 35 7.65 23.46 14.51
CA ARG A 35 7.99 23.73 13.11
C ARG A 35 8.48 22.46 12.39
N VAL A 36 9.35 21.70 13.02
CA VAL A 36 9.88 20.44 12.45
C VAL A 36 8.76 19.42 12.24
N ILE A 37 7.87 19.27 13.24
CA ILE A 37 6.71 18.35 13.08
C ILE A 37 5.81 18.81 11.94
N TYR A 38 5.51 20.11 11.85
CA TYR A 38 4.66 20.65 10.78
C TYR A 38 5.29 20.43 9.39
N GLU A 39 6.57 20.77 9.22
CA GLU A 39 7.27 20.55 7.94
C GLU A 39 7.35 19.06 7.56
N THR A 40 7.53 18.17 8.54
CA THR A 40 7.51 16.71 8.32
C THR A 40 6.12 16.24 7.92
N GLN A 41 5.06 16.80 8.52
CA GLN A 41 3.67 16.45 8.20
C GLN A 41 3.31 16.82 6.76
N GLU A 42 3.70 18.02 6.28
CA GLU A 42 3.48 18.42 4.88
C GLU A 42 4.27 17.50 3.92
N ARG A 43 5.51 17.14 4.25
CA ARG A 43 6.29 16.16 3.45
C ARG A 43 5.61 14.79 3.35
N VAL A 44 5.08 14.28 4.44
CA VAL A 44 4.39 12.99 4.45
C VAL A 44 3.10 13.05 3.64
N LYS A 45 2.39 14.18 3.67
CA LYS A 45 1.21 14.42 2.84
C LYS A 45 1.54 14.45 1.35
N GLU A 46 2.63 15.13 0.96
CA GLU A 46 3.13 15.11 -0.42
C GLU A 46 3.57 13.70 -0.83
N ALA A 47 4.25 12.98 0.07
CA ALA A 47 4.64 11.60 -0.18
C ALA A 47 3.43 10.67 -0.36
N LEU A 48 2.32 10.86 0.37
CA LEU A 48 1.09 10.10 0.16
C LEU A 48 0.49 10.35 -1.22
N ASN A 49 0.48 11.60 -1.70
CA ASN A 49 0.04 11.92 -3.06
C ASN A 49 0.92 11.22 -4.12
N GLY A 50 2.24 11.22 -3.92
CA GLY A 50 3.18 10.49 -4.78
C GLY A 50 2.96 8.97 -4.72
N ALA A 51 2.72 8.41 -3.55
CA ALA A 51 2.43 7.00 -3.36
C ALA A 51 1.14 6.58 -4.07
N ARG A 52 0.07 7.40 -3.98
CA ARG A 52 -1.18 7.20 -4.73
C ARG A 52 -0.94 7.19 -6.24
N TRP A 53 -0.11 8.10 -6.71
CA TRP A 53 0.25 8.15 -8.14
C TRP A 53 0.97 6.87 -8.58
N ILE A 54 1.94 6.37 -7.80
CA ILE A 54 2.69 5.14 -8.09
C ILE A 54 1.74 3.92 -8.09
N TYR A 55 0.84 3.84 -7.10
CA TYR A 55 -0.18 2.78 -7.02
C TYR A 55 -1.10 2.79 -8.26
N THR A 56 -1.62 3.96 -8.61
CA THR A 56 -2.49 4.14 -9.78
C THR A 56 -1.74 3.90 -11.09
N ALA A 57 -0.47 4.31 -11.18
CA ALA A 57 0.35 4.06 -12.36
C ALA A 57 0.53 2.55 -12.62
N ARG A 58 0.75 1.74 -11.56
CA ARG A 58 0.84 0.27 -11.68
C ARG A 58 -0.47 -0.34 -12.16
N MET A 59 -1.59 0.11 -11.62
CA MET A 59 -2.93 -0.32 -12.07
C MET A 59 -3.16 0.01 -13.55
N ASN A 60 -2.81 1.22 -13.98
CA ASN A 60 -2.95 1.66 -15.37
C ASN A 60 -2.00 0.89 -16.33
N GLU A 61 -0.86 0.44 -15.86
CA GLU A 61 0.06 -0.40 -16.61
C GLU A 61 -0.57 -1.76 -16.89
N ILE A 62 -1.12 -2.41 -15.88
CA ILE A 62 -1.87 -3.68 -16.00
C ILE A 62 -3.05 -3.50 -16.95
N ASP A 63 -3.84 -2.44 -16.77
CA ASP A 63 -5.01 -2.13 -17.59
C ASP A 63 -4.65 -2.01 -19.07
N ARG A 64 -3.61 -1.25 -19.40
CA ARG A 64 -3.11 -1.12 -20.77
C ARG A 64 -2.67 -2.45 -21.37
N GLY A 65 -1.97 -3.28 -20.60
CA GLY A 65 -1.54 -4.61 -21.05
C GLY A 65 -2.72 -5.49 -21.44
N ILE A 66 -3.73 -5.56 -20.58
CA ILE A 66 -4.96 -6.34 -20.84
C ILE A 66 -5.74 -5.74 -22.03
N TYR A 67 -5.92 -4.40 -22.07
CA TYR A 67 -6.62 -3.72 -23.16
C TYR A 67 -5.96 -4.00 -24.51
N PHE A 68 -4.67 -3.70 -24.68
CA PHE A 68 -4.00 -3.88 -25.96
C PHE A 68 -3.98 -5.34 -26.42
N THR A 69 -3.98 -6.28 -25.48
CA THR A 69 -4.05 -7.72 -25.81
C THR A 69 -5.47 -8.10 -26.22
N SER A 70 -6.51 -7.60 -25.53
CA SER A 70 -7.91 -7.94 -25.85
C SER A 70 -8.33 -7.51 -27.26
N VAL A 71 -7.74 -6.46 -27.82
CA VAL A 71 -8.04 -5.95 -29.17
C VAL A 71 -7.21 -6.61 -30.28
N ARG A 72 -6.25 -7.51 -29.96
CA ARG A 72 -5.41 -8.15 -30.97
C ARG A 72 -6.22 -9.09 -31.88
N TYR A 73 -5.96 -9.02 -33.18
CA TYR A 73 -6.60 -9.87 -34.17
C TYR A 73 -6.43 -11.37 -33.91
N ILE A 74 -5.27 -11.78 -33.39
CA ILE A 74 -4.97 -13.18 -33.08
C ILE A 74 -5.89 -13.72 -31.97
N LEU A 75 -6.19 -12.94 -30.96
CA LEU A 75 -7.12 -13.32 -29.89
C LEU A 75 -8.55 -13.50 -30.43
N ARG A 76 -9.01 -12.55 -31.26
CA ARG A 76 -10.29 -12.65 -31.96
C ARG A 76 -10.36 -13.93 -32.81
N GLY A 77 -9.35 -14.19 -33.63
CA GLY A 77 -9.30 -15.36 -34.48
C GLY A 77 -9.26 -16.69 -33.72
N ALA A 78 -8.67 -16.70 -32.54
CA ALA A 78 -8.67 -17.87 -31.64
C ALA A 78 -10.10 -18.18 -31.13
N PHE A 79 -10.86 -17.15 -30.78
CA PHE A 79 -12.27 -17.28 -30.37
C PHE A 79 -13.17 -17.77 -31.51
N GLU A 80 -13.08 -17.14 -32.69
CA GLU A 80 -13.90 -17.51 -33.86
C GLU A 80 -13.65 -18.94 -34.37
N LYS A 81 -12.43 -19.44 -34.17
CA LYS A 81 -12.02 -20.77 -34.62
C LYS A 81 -12.03 -21.82 -33.53
N GLU A 82 -12.49 -21.49 -32.30
CA GLU A 82 -12.44 -22.36 -31.13
C GLU A 82 -11.03 -22.91 -30.82
N LYS A 83 -9.99 -22.14 -31.18
CA LYS A 83 -8.58 -22.54 -31.08
C LYS A 83 -7.83 -21.72 -30.02
N VAL A 84 -8.43 -21.57 -28.85
CA VAL A 84 -7.89 -20.75 -27.73
C VAL A 84 -6.47 -21.19 -27.31
N LEU A 85 -6.12 -22.44 -27.46
CA LEU A 85 -4.77 -22.92 -27.14
C LEU A 85 -3.67 -22.38 -28.03
N LEU A 86 -3.98 -21.89 -29.25
CA LEU A 86 -2.99 -21.32 -30.17
C LEU A 86 -2.42 -19.96 -29.70
N ILE A 87 -3.07 -19.30 -28.74
CA ILE A 87 -2.60 -18.02 -28.21
C ILE A 87 -1.78 -18.15 -26.91
N LYS A 88 -1.50 -19.37 -26.47
CA LYS A 88 -0.84 -19.62 -25.18
C LYS A 88 0.48 -18.87 -25.06
N ASP A 89 1.35 -18.97 -26.05
CA ASP A 89 2.67 -18.33 -26.03
C ASP A 89 2.58 -16.80 -25.97
N ASP A 90 1.60 -16.20 -26.67
CA ASP A 90 1.37 -14.75 -26.65
C ASP A 90 0.87 -14.30 -25.27
N MET A 91 0.06 -15.12 -24.60
CA MET A 91 -0.43 -14.82 -23.26
C MET A 91 0.66 -15.03 -22.19
N GLU A 92 1.51 -16.03 -22.34
CA GLU A 92 2.67 -16.20 -21.45
C GLU A 92 3.64 -15.02 -21.53
N ARG A 93 3.85 -14.46 -22.73
CA ARG A 93 4.61 -13.21 -22.89
C ARG A 93 3.93 -12.02 -22.19
N LEU A 94 2.63 -11.86 -22.38
CA LEU A 94 1.87 -10.81 -21.66
C LEU A 94 2.04 -10.93 -20.16
N ILE A 95 1.91 -12.14 -19.62
CA ILE A 95 2.09 -12.42 -18.20
C ILE A 95 3.49 -11.99 -17.75
N ALA A 96 4.54 -12.36 -18.49
CA ALA A 96 5.91 -12.02 -18.16
C ALA A 96 6.20 -10.52 -18.29
N ASP A 97 5.75 -9.87 -19.38
CA ASP A 97 6.02 -8.45 -19.67
C ASP A 97 5.36 -7.51 -18.64
N TYR A 98 4.18 -7.86 -18.13
CA TYR A 98 3.43 -7.06 -17.17
C TYR A 98 3.50 -7.62 -15.74
N GLY A 99 4.19 -8.74 -15.51
CA GLY A 99 4.31 -9.37 -14.19
C GLY A 99 2.95 -9.76 -13.62
N LEU A 100 2.07 -10.33 -14.45
CA LEU A 100 0.73 -10.74 -14.02
C LEU A 100 0.81 -12.02 -13.18
N ASP A 101 0.06 -12.05 -12.10
CA ASP A 101 -0.07 -13.24 -11.24
C ASP A 101 -1.19 -14.18 -11.68
N PHE A 102 -2.15 -13.64 -12.44
CA PHE A 102 -3.22 -14.44 -13.08
C PHE A 102 -3.68 -13.79 -14.37
N LEU A 103 -4.14 -14.63 -15.29
CA LEU A 103 -4.73 -14.21 -16.56
C LEU A 103 -5.79 -15.25 -16.94
N THR A 104 -7.04 -14.78 -17.16
CA THR A 104 -8.23 -15.61 -17.35
C THR A 104 -9.02 -15.13 -18.54
N LEU A 105 -9.43 -16.07 -19.37
CA LEU A 105 -10.24 -15.87 -20.56
C LEU A 105 -11.62 -16.45 -20.34
N VAL A 106 -12.66 -15.64 -20.61
CA VAL A 106 -14.07 -16.07 -20.52
C VAL A 106 -14.81 -15.89 -21.85
N ASP A 107 -15.82 -16.69 -22.05
CA ASP A 107 -16.74 -16.54 -23.18
C ASP A 107 -17.77 -15.40 -22.96
N LYS A 108 -18.65 -15.17 -23.94
CA LYS A 108 -19.73 -14.17 -23.88
C LYS A 108 -20.76 -14.39 -22.76
N ASN A 109 -20.83 -15.60 -22.18
CA ASN A 109 -21.71 -15.94 -21.08
C ASN A 109 -20.99 -15.83 -19.72
N GLY A 110 -19.70 -15.46 -19.72
CA GLY A 110 -18.86 -15.40 -18.52
C GLY A 110 -18.37 -16.76 -18.05
N ILE A 111 -18.39 -17.78 -18.90
CA ILE A 111 -17.83 -19.09 -18.62
C ILE A 111 -16.33 -19.07 -18.88
N VAL A 112 -15.54 -19.55 -17.92
CA VAL A 112 -14.07 -19.61 -18.04
C VAL A 112 -13.67 -20.62 -19.11
N LEU A 113 -13.01 -20.13 -20.15
CA LEU A 113 -12.42 -20.95 -21.22
C LEU A 113 -11.03 -21.44 -20.82
N LEU A 114 -10.22 -20.56 -20.22
CA LEU A 114 -8.85 -20.87 -19.84
C LEU A 114 -8.36 -19.96 -18.72
N ARG A 115 -7.69 -20.54 -17.72
CA ARG A 115 -6.81 -19.85 -16.78
C ARG A 115 -5.38 -20.20 -17.12
N PHE A 116 -4.57 -19.19 -17.46
CA PHE A 116 -3.22 -19.46 -17.97
C PHE A 116 -2.26 -20.00 -16.91
N HIS A 117 -2.47 -19.64 -15.62
CA HIS A 117 -1.70 -20.17 -14.47
C HIS A 117 -2.28 -21.45 -13.88
N ASN A 118 -3.53 -21.78 -14.17
CA ASN A 118 -4.20 -22.99 -13.71
C ASN A 118 -5.11 -23.59 -14.79
N PRO A 119 -4.54 -24.14 -15.88
CA PRO A 119 -5.32 -24.61 -17.04
C PRO A 119 -6.31 -25.75 -16.71
N GLY A 120 -6.08 -26.46 -15.60
CA GLY A 120 -7.01 -27.51 -15.12
C GLY A 120 -8.30 -26.96 -14.48
N SER A 121 -8.36 -25.67 -14.18
CA SER A 121 -9.51 -25.00 -13.57
C SER A 121 -10.25 -24.16 -14.62
N SER A 122 -11.22 -24.76 -15.31
CA SER A 122 -12.03 -24.09 -16.35
C SER A 122 -13.49 -24.55 -16.29
N GLY A 123 -14.37 -23.89 -17.03
CA GLY A 123 -15.80 -24.24 -17.13
C GLY A 123 -16.69 -23.65 -16.04
N ASP A 124 -16.14 -23.02 -15.03
CA ASP A 124 -16.93 -22.29 -14.03
C ASP A 124 -17.34 -20.90 -14.53
N SER A 125 -18.36 -20.32 -13.90
CA SER A 125 -18.91 -19.03 -14.29
C SER A 125 -18.36 -17.89 -13.45
N LEU A 126 -17.86 -16.85 -14.11
CA LEU A 126 -17.46 -15.57 -13.54
C LEU A 126 -18.47 -14.44 -13.81
N ILE A 127 -19.71 -14.76 -14.21
CA ILE A 127 -20.74 -13.75 -14.51
C ILE A 127 -21.09 -12.87 -13.30
N LYS A 128 -20.85 -13.34 -12.08
CA LYS A 128 -21.03 -12.56 -10.84
C LYS A 128 -19.85 -11.65 -10.51
N ASP A 129 -18.69 -11.90 -11.13
CA ASP A 129 -17.51 -11.03 -10.95
C ASP A 129 -17.80 -9.65 -11.55
N PRO A 130 -17.63 -8.56 -10.79
CA PRO A 130 -18.01 -7.23 -11.26
C PRO A 130 -17.17 -6.74 -12.45
N PHE A 131 -15.91 -7.18 -12.58
CA PHE A 131 -15.05 -6.82 -13.71
C PHE A 131 -15.49 -7.53 -14.99
N ILE A 132 -15.76 -8.84 -14.92
CA ILE A 132 -16.25 -9.61 -16.07
C ILE A 132 -17.62 -9.08 -16.50
N ARG A 133 -18.51 -8.77 -15.55
CA ARG A 133 -19.84 -8.23 -15.86
C ARG A 133 -19.76 -6.92 -16.64
N GLU A 134 -18.85 -6.00 -16.30
CA GLU A 134 -18.67 -4.75 -17.02
C GLU A 134 -18.00 -4.98 -18.39
N ALA A 135 -17.00 -5.85 -18.47
CA ALA A 135 -16.35 -6.19 -19.74
C ALA A 135 -17.34 -6.81 -20.73
N LEU A 136 -18.22 -7.70 -20.28
CA LEU A 136 -19.27 -8.30 -21.15
C LEU A 136 -20.34 -7.31 -21.60
N LYS A 137 -20.45 -6.13 -20.95
CA LYS A 137 -21.24 -4.98 -21.41
C LYS A 137 -20.49 -4.06 -22.38
N ASN A 138 -19.37 -4.52 -22.93
CA ASN A 138 -18.49 -3.76 -23.80
C ASN A 138 -17.81 -2.56 -23.10
N LYS A 139 -17.49 -2.68 -21.80
CA LYS A 139 -16.84 -1.63 -21.02
C LYS A 139 -15.60 -2.19 -20.31
N GLY A 140 -14.40 -1.73 -20.72
CA GLY A 140 -13.18 -2.02 -19.99
C GLY A 140 -13.22 -1.42 -18.58
N ILE A 141 -12.63 -2.12 -17.61
CA ILE A 141 -12.60 -1.72 -16.21
C ILE A 141 -11.32 -2.19 -15.54
N SER A 142 -10.75 -1.32 -14.69
CA SER A 142 -9.63 -1.65 -13.83
C SER A 142 -9.83 -1.10 -12.43
N GLY A 143 -9.21 -1.74 -11.43
CA GLY A 143 -9.34 -1.32 -10.03
C GLY A 143 -8.77 -2.33 -9.04
N THR A 144 -8.96 -2.01 -7.78
CA THR A 144 -8.61 -2.91 -6.68
C THR A 144 -9.80 -3.83 -6.37
N GLN A 145 -9.50 -5.08 -6.05
CA GLN A 145 -10.49 -6.05 -5.57
C GLN A 145 -9.88 -6.94 -4.48
N VAL A 146 -10.69 -7.38 -3.54
CA VAL A 146 -10.33 -8.43 -2.58
C VAL A 146 -10.92 -9.75 -3.07
N LEU A 147 -10.08 -10.75 -3.23
CA LEU A 147 -10.45 -12.11 -3.60
C LEU A 147 -10.37 -13.02 -2.38
N SER A 148 -11.38 -13.85 -2.19
CA SER A 148 -11.38 -14.89 -1.18
C SER A 148 -10.33 -15.97 -1.50
N ARG A 149 -9.92 -16.78 -0.49
CA ARG A 149 -9.03 -17.91 -0.73
C ARG A 149 -9.57 -18.86 -1.81
N SER A 150 -10.88 -19.10 -1.85
CA SER A 150 -11.51 -19.98 -2.84
C SER A 150 -11.43 -19.45 -4.27
N GLU A 151 -11.49 -18.13 -4.46
CA GLU A 151 -11.29 -17.48 -5.76
C GLU A 151 -9.81 -17.52 -6.17
N LEU A 152 -8.90 -17.26 -5.25
CA LEU A 152 -7.46 -17.34 -5.49
C LEU A 152 -7.01 -18.76 -5.86
N LEU A 153 -7.54 -19.79 -5.20
CA LEU A 153 -7.26 -21.20 -5.51
C LEU A 153 -7.65 -21.58 -6.94
N LYS A 154 -8.70 -20.99 -7.48
CA LYS A 154 -9.09 -21.21 -8.90
C LYS A 154 -8.06 -20.64 -9.85
N GLU A 155 -7.48 -19.48 -9.54
CA GLU A 155 -6.41 -18.87 -10.35
C GLU A 155 -5.06 -19.59 -10.16
N GLY A 156 -4.76 -20.15 -8.96
CA GLY A 156 -3.57 -20.93 -8.69
C GLY A 156 -3.35 -21.17 -7.19
N GLU A 157 -2.87 -22.35 -6.83
CA GLU A 157 -2.58 -22.72 -5.43
C GLU A 157 -1.48 -21.83 -4.84
N LEU A 158 -0.38 -21.62 -5.57
CA LEU A 158 0.71 -20.74 -5.15
C LEU A 158 0.23 -19.29 -4.90
N LEU A 159 -0.76 -18.83 -5.66
CA LEU A 159 -1.35 -17.50 -5.48
C LEU A 159 -2.12 -17.41 -4.17
N ALA A 160 -2.94 -18.42 -3.87
CA ALA A 160 -3.70 -18.51 -2.63
C ALA A 160 -2.80 -18.64 -1.40
N ASP A 161 -1.69 -19.37 -1.50
CA ASP A 161 -0.74 -19.53 -0.39
C ASP A 161 0.08 -18.26 -0.16
N ARG A 162 0.47 -17.54 -1.23
CA ARG A 162 1.12 -16.23 -1.10
C ARG A 162 0.21 -15.19 -0.46
N ALA A 163 -1.11 -15.30 -0.64
CA ALA A 163 -2.08 -14.39 -0.05
C ALA A 163 -2.23 -14.57 1.47
N ALA A 164 -2.05 -15.78 1.98
CA ALA A 164 -2.33 -16.13 3.36
C ALA A 164 -1.28 -15.59 4.35
N PHE A 165 -1.74 -15.03 5.49
CA PHE A 165 -0.92 -14.58 6.59
C PHE A 165 -1.34 -15.23 7.91
N ASN A 166 -0.36 -15.59 8.74
CA ASN A 166 -0.55 -15.67 10.17
C ASN A 166 -0.44 -14.25 10.73
N LEU A 167 -1.40 -13.84 11.55
CA LEU A 167 -1.40 -12.50 12.13
C LEU A 167 -0.34 -12.40 13.22
N ILE A 168 0.46 -11.34 13.18
CA ILE A 168 1.53 -11.07 14.13
C ILE A 168 1.05 -9.92 15.03
N PRO A 169 0.78 -10.17 16.32
CA PRO A 169 0.29 -9.14 17.23
C PRO A 169 1.27 -7.96 17.37
N THR A 170 0.72 -6.75 17.38
CA THR A 170 1.49 -5.52 17.59
C THR A 170 0.88 -4.67 18.72
N PRO A 171 1.69 -3.88 19.43
CA PRO A 171 1.18 -2.93 20.40
C PRO A 171 0.19 -1.96 19.73
N ARG A 172 -0.91 -1.63 20.42
CA ARG A 172 -1.92 -0.64 19.98
C ARG A 172 -2.81 -1.04 18.80
N GLU A 173 -2.75 -2.26 18.33
CA GLU A 173 -3.77 -2.76 17.38
C GLU A 173 -5.13 -2.94 18.07
N LYS A 174 -6.19 -2.98 17.30
CA LYS A 174 -7.50 -3.39 17.79
C LYS A 174 -7.50 -4.88 18.11
N PRO A 175 -7.89 -5.30 19.32
CA PRO A 175 -7.93 -6.72 19.66
C PRO A 175 -8.78 -7.53 18.67
N THR A 176 -8.28 -8.71 18.29
CA THR A 176 -9.00 -9.67 17.45
C THR A 176 -8.78 -11.09 17.96
N GLU A 177 -9.75 -11.96 17.71
CA GLU A 177 -9.63 -13.40 17.93
C GLU A 177 -9.12 -14.13 16.68
N GLU A 178 -9.08 -13.44 15.54
CA GLU A 178 -8.57 -13.99 14.30
C GLU A 178 -7.06 -14.21 14.38
N LEU A 179 -6.61 -15.37 13.93
CA LEU A 179 -5.20 -15.77 13.92
C LEU A 179 -4.61 -15.76 12.50
N THR A 180 -5.46 -15.77 11.49
CA THR A 180 -5.05 -15.87 10.09
C THR A 180 -5.92 -15.01 9.20
N GLU A 181 -5.34 -14.50 8.11
CA GLU A 181 -6.05 -13.91 6.96
C GLU A 181 -5.64 -14.68 5.70
N SER A 182 -6.59 -15.04 4.85
CA SER A 182 -6.35 -15.83 3.65
C SER A 182 -6.88 -15.19 2.37
N SER A 183 -7.49 -14.02 2.47
CA SER A 183 -7.92 -13.22 1.33
C SER A 183 -6.73 -12.50 0.68
N GLY A 184 -6.83 -12.22 -0.61
CA GLY A 184 -5.83 -11.45 -1.35
C GLY A 184 -6.38 -10.17 -1.93
N MET A 185 -5.64 -9.06 -1.77
CA MET A 185 -5.90 -7.82 -2.47
C MET A 185 -5.19 -7.84 -3.82
N VAL A 186 -5.92 -7.57 -4.89
CA VAL A 186 -5.39 -7.58 -6.26
C VAL A 186 -5.60 -6.25 -6.97
N LEU A 187 -4.65 -5.85 -7.83
CA LEU A 187 -4.89 -4.91 -8.92
C LEU A 187 -5.36 -5.72 -10.11
N LYS A 188 -6.55 -5.42 -10.61
CA LYS A 188 -7.23 -6.23 -11.61
C LYS A 188 -7.76 -5.36 -12.74
N SER A 189 -7.73 -5.91 -13.94
CA SER A 189 -8.34 -5.31 -15.14
C SER A 189 -9.07 -6.37 -15.94
N ALA A 190 -10.16 -5.97 -16.60
CA ALA A 190 -10.88 -6.78 -17.56
C ALA A 190 -11.33 -5.95 -18.77
N HIS A 191 -11.15 -6.50 -19.96
CA HIS A 191 -11.54 -5.86 -21.22
C HIS A 191 -12.30 -6.82 -22.14
N PRO A 192 -13.29 -6.32 -22.90
CA PRO A 192 -14.04 -7.13 -23.85
C PRO A 192 -13.15 -7.55 -25.03
N ILE A 193 -13.43 -8.72 -25.57
CA ILE A 193 -12.92 -9.20 -26.84
C ILE A 193 -14.05 -9.08 -27.85
N LEU A 194 -13.82 -8.32 -28.93
CA LEU A 194 -14.85 -7.98 -29.90
C LEU A 194 -14.59 -8.66 -31.25
N ASP A 195 -15.65 -9.06 -31.94
CA ASP A 195 -15.58 -9.47 -33.35
C ASP A 195 -15.37 -8.24 -34.30
N ALA A 196 -15.34 -8.48 -35.60
CA ALA A 196 -15.15 -7.45 -36.61
C ALA A 196 -16.32 -6.42 -36.65
N ASN A 197 -17.47 -6.79 -36.13
CA ASN A 197 -18.69 -5.96 -36.09
C ASN A 197 -18.88 -5.25 -34.75
N GLY A 198 -17.94 -5.40 -33.79
CA GLY A 198 -18.01 -4.81 -32.46
C GLY A 198 -18.86 -5.60 -31.47
N LYS A 199 -19.26 -6.83 -31.80
CA LYS A 199 -20.03 -7.70 -30.90
C LYS A 199 -19.06 -8.38 -29.92
N VAL A 200 -19.45 -8.46 -28.64
CA VAL A 200 -18.68 -9.12 -27.58
C VAL A 200 -18.65 -10.63 -27.80
N LEU A 201 -17.44 -11.18 -27.97
CA LEU A 201 -17.15 -12.61 -28.04
C LEU A 201 -16.85 -13.19 -26.65
N GLY A 202 -16.28 -12.39 -25.77
CA GLY A 202 -15.86 -12.78 -24.43
C GLY A 202 -15.10 -11.64 -23.76
N ALA A 203 -14.33 -11.96 -22.72
CA ALA A 203 -13.48 -10.99 -22.04
C ALA A 203 -12.14 -11.61 -21.64
N LEU A 204 -11.10 -10.78 -21.65
CA LEU A 204 -9.80 -11.05 -21.06
C LEU A 204 -9.67 -10.32 -19.73
N MET A 205 -9.33 -11.03 -18.68
CA MET A 205 -9.15 -10.51 -17.33
C MET A 205 -7.79 -10.93 -16.79
N GLY A 206 -7.10 -10.04 -16.09
CA GLY A 206 -5.85 -10.37 -15.44
C GLY A 206 -5.51 -9.40 -14.31
N GLY A 207 -4.49 -9.74 -13.52
CA GLY A 207 -4.12 -8.89 -12.41
C GLY A 207 -2.87 -9.37 -11.66
N VAL A 208 -2.54 -8.59 -10.61
CA VAL A 208 -1.39 -8.78 -9.73
C VAL A 208 -1.85 -8.84 -8.29
N LEU A 209 -1.43 -9.83 -7.54
CA LEU A 209 -1.65 -9.94 -6.10
C LEU A 209 -0.69 -9.02 -5.35
N LEU A 210 -1.23 -8.19 -4.47
CA LEU A 210 -0.44 -7.26 -3.65
C LEU A 210 0.13 -7.89 -2.38
N ASN A 211 -0.45 -9.00 -1.90
CA ASN A 211 0.05 -9.73 -0.73
C ASN A 211 1.46 -10.25 -0.99
N ARG A 212 2.42 -9.82 -0.14
CA ARG A 212 3.87 -10.08 -0.29
C ARG A 212 4.49 -9.67 -1.64
N ASN A 213 3.82 -8.77 -2.36
CA ASN A 213 4.40 -8.10 -3.51
C ASN A 213 4.92 -6.72 -3.06
N TYR A 214 6.22 -6.56 -3.03
CA TYR A 214 6.86 -5.37 -2.48
C TYR A 214 7.22 -4.31 -3.54
N GLU A 215 6.94 -4.56 -4.82
CA GLU A 215 7.28 -3.67 -5.94
C GLU A 215 6.80 -2.24 -5.71
N ILE A 216 5.51 -2.07 -5.38
CA ILE A 216 4.91 -0.73 -5.19
C ILE A 216 5.55 0.00 -4.00
N VAL A 217 5.67 -0.66 -2.85
CA VAL A 217 6.19 -0.03 -1.62
C VAL A 217 7.68 0.29 -1.72
N ASP A 218 8.46 -0.55 -2.41
CA ASP A 218 9.89 -0.30 -2.65
C ASP A 218 10.09 0.83 -3.66
N ARG A 219 9.23 0.89 -4.70
CA ARG A 219 9.23 2.01 -5.67
C ARG A 219 8.84 3.33 -5.01
N ILE A 220 7.85 3.33 -4.11
CA ILE A 220 7.49 4.50 -3.29
C ILE A 220 8.71 4.96 -2.49
N LYS A 221 9.36 4.04 -1.78
CA LYS A 221 10.54 4.34 -0.97
C LYS A 221 11.68 4.94 -1.82
N SER A 222 12.05 4.30 -2.91
CA SER A 222 13.18 4.73 -3.74
C SER A 222 12.93 6.10 -4.38
N ILE A 223 11.72 6.38 -4.88
CA ILE A 223 11.39 7.64 -5.56
C ILE A 223 11.18 8.77 -4.56
N LEU A 224 10.41 8.55 -3.50
CA LEU A 224 9.96 9.63 -2.61
C LEU A 224 10.91 9.86 -1.42
N PHE A 225 11.59 8.82 -0.95
CA PHE A 225 12.49 8.89 0.20
C PHE A 225 13.97 8.66 -0.14
N LYS A 226 14.29 8.36 -1.43
CA LYS A 226 15.65 8.21 -1.95
C LYS A 226 16.50 7.22 -1.16
N ASP A 227 15.91 6.14 -0.64
CA ASP A 227 16.56 5.11 0.17
C ASP A 227 17.44 5.66 1.31
N THR A 228 17.03 6.81 1.89
CA THR A 228 17.79 7.49 2.94
C THR A 228 17.67 6.72 4.26
N LYS A 229 18.83 6.53 4.95
CA LYS A 229 18.90 5.87 6.26
C LYS A 229 19.44 6.82 7.33
N TYR A 230 18.99 6.63 8.55
CA TYR A 230 19.53 7.28 9.75
C TYR A 230 19.73 6.26 10.86
N ASN A 231 20.95 6.25 11.44
CA ASN A 231 21.32 5.25 12.45
C ASN A 231 21.00 3.79 12.06
N GLY A 232 21.14 3.48 10.74
CA GLY A 232 20.85 2.15 10.19
C GLY A 232 19.37 1.87 9.91
N LYS A 233 18.43 2.72 10.34
CA LYS A 233 17.00 2.61 10.07
C LYS A 233 16.60 3.38 8.81
N GLU A 234 15.62 2.88 8.10
CA GLU A 234 15.02 3.54 6.94
C GLU A 234 14.20 4.75 7.39
N ILE A 235 14.46 5.93 6.79
CA ILE A 235 13.74 7.16 7.13
C ILE A 235 12.30 7.11 6.67
N GLY A 236 12.09 6.73 5.40
CA GLY A 236 10.80 6.70 4.77
C GLY A 236 10.26 5.29 4.61
N THR A 237 9.01 5.09 4.95
CA THR A 237 8.33 3.81 4.84
C THR A 237 7.01 3.92 4.10
N ALA A 238 6.62 2.82 3.43
CA ALA A 238 5.35 2.70 2.74
C ALA A 238 4.73 1.32 3.00
N THR A 239 3.40 1.26 2.99
CA THR A 239 2.66 0.02 3.19
C THR A 239 1.35 0.04 2.40
N VAL A 240 0.99 -1.10 1.84
CA VAL A 240 -0.37 -1.42 1.40
C VAL A 240 -1.00 -2.36 2.44
N PHE A 241 -2.19 -2.01 2.87
CA PHE A 241 -2.97 -2.78 3.83
C PHE A 241 -4.20 -3.42 3.17
N LEU A 242 -4.53 -4.63 3.56
CA LEU A 242 -5.84 -5.27 3.36
C LEU A 242 -6.61 -5.10 4.67
N GLY A 243 -7.72 -4.34 4.65
CA GLY A 243 -8.24 -3.84 5.91
C GLY A 243 -7.14 -3.09 6.67
N ASP A 244 -6.86 -3.50 7.90
CA ASP A 244 -5.79 -2.98 8.74
C ASP A 244 -4.53 -3.87 8.76
N LEU A 245 -4.53 -5.00 8.03
CA LEU A 245 -3.41 -5.93 7.92
C LEU A 245 -2.36 -5.45 6.90
N ARG A 246 -1.09 -5.36 7.29
CA ARG A 246 0.04 -5.08 6.38
C ARG A 246 0.28 -6.27 5.46
N ILE A 247 -0.11 -6.15 4.20
CA ILE A 247 0.09 -7.19 3.18
C ILE A 247 1.34 -6.97 2.32
N SER A 248 1.75 -5.71 2.17
CA SER A 248 2.97 -5.31 1.44
C SER A 248 3.58 -4.10 2.14
N THR A 249 4.85 -4.20 2.56
CA THR A 249 5.51 -3.14 3.34
C THR A 249 7.02 -3.17 3.20
N ASN A 250 7.65 -2.01 3.37
CA ASN A 250 9.09 -1.89 3.59
C ASN A 250 9.43 -1.47 5.04
N VAL A 251 8.46 -1.44 5.94
CA VAL A 251 8.72 -1.36 7.38
C VAL A 251 9.43 -2.63 7.81
N ILE A 252 10.54 -2.47 8.54
CA ILE A 252 11.35 -3.58 9.06
C ILE A 252 11.13 -3.69 10.56
N ASP A 253 10.93 -4.91 11.05
CA ASP A 253 10.83 -5.22 12.48
C ASP A 253 12.22 -5.27 13.15
N ARG A 254 12.25 -5.55 14.45
CA ARG A 254 13.51 -5.64 15.21
C ARG A 254 14.42 -6.80 14.81
N GLU A 255 13.87 -7.78 14.14
CA GLU A 255 14.58 -8.98 13.67
C GLU A 255 15.15 -8.77 12.26
N GLY A 256 14.83 -7.65 11.60
CA GLY A 256 15.28 -7.32 10.25
C GLY A 256 14.37 -7.85 9.14
N ASN A 257 13.20 -8.40 9.49
CA ASN A 257 12.22 -8.87 8.53
C ASN A 257 11.24 -7.75 8.14
N ARG A 258 10.61 -7.86 6.98
CA ARG A 258 9.48 -6.98 6.64
C ARG A 258 8.30 -7.29 7.55
N ALA A 259 7.72 -6.27 8.15
CA ALA A 259 6.64 -6.40 9.14
C ALA A 259 5.27 -6.77 8.50
N ALA A 260 5.28 -7.54 7.41
CA ALA A 260 4.07 -8.07 6.78
C ALA A 260 3.40 -9.09 7.71
N GLY A 261 2.07 -9.04 7.81
CA GLY A 261 1.31 -9.84 8.77
C GLY A 261 0.98 -9.11 10.08
N THR A 262 1.52 -7.90 10.30
CA THR A 262 1.17 -7.04 11.45
C THR A 262 0.01 -6.11 11.11
N ARG A 263 -0.66 -5.55 12.14
CA ARG A 263 -1.84 -4.70 11.97
C ARG A 263 -1.55 -3.23 12.28
N ALA A 264 -2.41 -2.35 11.79
CA ALA A 264 -2.35 -0.92 12.07
C ALA A 264 -2.78 -0.61 13.51
N MET A 265 -2.41 0.58 14.00
CA MET A 265 -2.89 1.12 15.27
C MET A 265 -4.41 1.31 15.21
N LYS A 266 -5.11 1.01 16.32
CA LYS A 266 -6.58 1.06 16.43
C LYS A 266 -7.17 2.39 15.97
N GLU A 267 -6.58 3.50 16.39
CA GLU A 267 -7.08 4.85 16.06
C GLU A 267 -6.98 5.16 14.56
N VAL A 268 -5.97 4.59 13.88
CA VAL A 268 -5.83 4.67 12.41
C VAL A 268 -6.93 3.87 11.72
N GLU A 269 -7.16 2.62 12.17
CA GLU A 269 -8.23 1.76 11.66
C GLU A 269 -9.59 2.46 11.76
N GLU A 270 -9.96 2.95 12.95
CA GLU A 270 -11.23 3.63 13.20
C GLU A 270 -11.42 4.88 12.30
N GLN A 271 -10.36 5.66 12.09
CA GLN A 271 -10.48 6.86 11.25
C GLN A 271 -10.52 6.53 9.77
N VAL A 272 -9.66 5.64 9.29
CA VAL A 272 -9.48 5.43 7.85
C VAL A 272 -10.46 4.39 7.31
N LEU A 273 -10.67 3.28 8.02
CA LEU A 273 -11.53 2.20 7.53
C LEU A 273 -13.01 2.41 7.91
N GLU A 274 -13.30 2.83 9.16
CA GLU A 274 -14.68 2.97 9.61
C GLU A 274 -15.29 4.31 9.17
N LYS A 275 -14.54 5.44 9.31
CA LYS A 275 -15.03 6.77 8.95
C LYS A 275 -14.71 7.18 7.50
N GLY A 276 -13.80 6.47 6.83
CA GLY A 276 -13.38 6.77 5.47
C GLY A 276 -12.57 8.07 5.32
N LEU A 277 -12.00 8.58 6.41
CA LEU A 277 -11.25 9.83 6.44
C LEU A 277 -9.74 9.57 6.49
N PRO A 278 -8.90 10.35 5.81
CA PRO A 278 -7.47 10.18 5.89
C PRO A 278 -6.95 10.46 7.32
N TRP A 279 -5.88 9.76 7.69
CA TRP A 279 -5.11 10.01 8.91
C TRP A 279 -3.84 10.77 8.57
N MET A 280 -3.59 11.91 9.24
CA MET A 280 -2.44 12.81 9.00
C MET A 280 -1.76 13.18 10.31
N HIS A 281 -1.45 12.21 11.15
CA HIS A 281 -0.89 12.41 12.49
C HIS A 281 0.24 11.41 12.74
N ARG A 282 0.85 11.50 13.93
CA ARG A 282 1.78 10.47 14.38
C ARG A 282 1.04 9.16 14.63
N ALA A 283 1.68 8.05 14.30
CA ALA A 283 1.19 6.72 14.60
C ALA A 283 2.32 5.81 15.11
N PHE A 284 1.97 4.85 15.95
CA PHE A 284 2.88 3.81 16.36
C PHE A 284 2.89 2.71 15.30
N VAL A 285 4.05 2.51 14.68
CA VAL A 285 4.21 1.58 13.55
C VAL A 285 5.17 0.49 13.97
N VAL A 286 4.65 -0.71 14.22
CA VAL A 286 5.36 -1.90 14.68
C VAL A 286 6.04 -1.68 16.05
N ASP A 287 7.12 -0.91 16.11
CA ASP A 287 7.94 -0.73 17.31
C ASP A 287 8.43 0.72 17.54
N ASP A 288 8.09 1.65 16.64
CA ASP A 288 8.51 3.04 16.71
C ASP A 288 7.37 4.03 16.37
N TRP A 289 7.58 5.30 16.74
CA TRP A 289 6.68 6.38 16.35
C TRP A 289 7.11 7.02 15.03
N TYR A 290 6.13 7.24 14.15
CA TYR A 290 6.29 7.87 12.86
C TYR A 290 5.34 9.06 12.71
N ILE A 291 5.75 10.07 11.98
CA ILE A 291 4.84 11.05 11.37
C ILE A 291 4.29 10.40 10.11
N THR A 292 2.97 10.25 10.04
CA THR A 292 2.34 9.34 9.07
C THR A 292 1.19 9.99 8.31
N ALA A 293 0.94 9.44 7.13
CA ALA A 293 -0.28 9.68 6.39
C ALA A 293 -0.84 8.34 5.88
N TYR A 294 -2.15 8.17 6.06
CA TYR A 294 -2.91 7.04 5.55
C TYR A 294 -4.12 7.54 4.79
N GLU A 295 -4.51 6.83 3.75
CA GLU A 295 -5.77 7.04 3.05
C GLU A 295 -6.45 5.71 2.73
N PRO A 296 -7.80 5.68 2.60
CA PRO A 296 -8.51 4.47 2.25
C PRO A 296 -8.24 4.05 0.81
N ILE A 297 -8.02 2.75 0.58
CA ILE A 297 -8.09 2.11 -0.72
C ILE A 297 -9.53 1.63 -0.92
N ARG A 298 -10.12 1.96 -2.07
CA ARG A 298 -11.48 1.55 -2.41
C ARG A 298 -11.48 0.59 -3.60
N ASP A 299 -12.45 -0.32 -3.60
CA ASP A 299 -12.74 -1.17 -4.75
C ASP A 299 -13.57 -0.41 -5.80
N ILE A 300 -13.88 -1.08 -6.91
CA ILE A 300 -14.69 -0.50 -8.01
C ILE A 300 -16.17 -0.23 -7.63
N GLN A 301 -16.60 -0.63 -6.46
CA GLN A 301 -17.93 -0.38 -5.89
C GLN A 301 -17.89 0.71 -4.80
N ASP A 302 -16.76 1.41 -4.68
CA ASP A 302 -16.48 2.45 -3.66
C ASP A 302 -16.42 1.94 -2.22
N LYS A 303 -16.35 0.62 -2.01
CA LYS A 303 -16.16 0.02 -0.69
C LYS A 303 -14.71 0.16 -0.26
N ILE A 304 -14.47 0.60 0.98
CA ILE A 304 -13.13 0.61 1.56
C ILE A 304 -12.67 -0.83 1.80
N VAL A 305 -11.53 -1.19 1.20
CA VAL A 305 -10.97 -2.55 1.27
C VAL A 305 -9.59 -2.58 1.92
N GLY A 306 -9.01 -1.41 2.20
CA GLY A 306 -7.71 -1.31 2.84
C GLY A 306 -7.22 0.13 2.92
N MET A 307 -5.90 0.28 3.12
CA MET A 307 -5.26 1.59 3.28
C MET A 307 -3.93 1.64 2.52
N LEU A 308 -3.61 2.82 1.98
CA LEU A 308 -2.27 3.17 1.53
C LEU A 308 -1.61 4.06 2.58
N TYR A 309 -0.39 3.73 2.95
CA TYR A 309 0.37 4.37 4.01
C TYR A 309 1.73 4.83 3.53
N VAL A 310 2.14 5.98 4.05
CA VAL A 310 3.52 6.45 4.07
C VAL A 310 3.86 7.04 5.44
N GLY A 311 5.14 6.94 5.85
CA GLY A 311 5.58 7.49 7.13
C GLY A 311 7.05 7.86 7.14
N ILE A 312 7.41 8.81 8.02
CA ILE A 312 8.79 9.23 8.31
C ILE A 312 9.02 9.01 9.80
N LEU A 313 10.13 8.35 10.16
CA LEU A 313 10.49 8.08 11.54
C LEU A 313 10.59 9.38 12.36
N GLU A 314 9.90 9.48 13.50
CA GLU A 314 9.67 10.74 14.23
C GLU A 314 10.97 11.41 14.74
N ASN A 315 11.98 10.64 15.12
CA ASN A 315 13.22 11.15 15.74
C ASN A 315 14.35 11.45 14.75
N GLU A 316 14.03 11.60 13.45
CA GLU A 316 15.02 11.84 12.41
C GLU A 316 15.35 13.34 12.27
N PRO A 317 16.65 13.71 12.18
CA PRO A 317 17.01 15.04 11.72
C PRO A 317 16.69 15.14 10.23
N LEU A 318 15.84 16.08 9.86
CA LEU A 318 15.59 16.40 8.46
C LEU A 318 16.91 16.77 7.76
N PRO A 319 17.13 16.37 6.48
CA PRO A 319 18.30 16.79 5.71
C PRO A 319 18.43 18.30 5.74
N GLY A 320 19.54 18.83 6.32
CA GLY A 320 19.79 20.26 6.50
C GLY A 320 19.63 20.79 7.93
N LEU A 321 19.06 20.03 8.86
CA LEU A 321 19.07 20.35 10.29
C LEU A 321 20.12 19.47 11.00
N LYS A 322 21.08 20.10 11.68
CA LYS A 322 22.09 19.36 12.46
C LYS A 322 21.41 18.49 13.53
N PRO A 323 21.96 17.28 13.79
CA PRO A 323 21.39 16.39 14.79
C PRO A 323 21.30 17.09 16.14
N ARG A 324 20.18 16.90 16.85
CA ARG A 324 20.07 17.28 18.26
C ARG A 324 21.22 16.60 19.01
N VAL A 325 22.04 17.40 19.66
CA VAL A 325 22.99 16.89 20.66
C VAL A 325 22.18 16.35 21.83
N SER A 326 21.83 15.07 21.78
CA SER A 326 21.36 14.32 22.93
C SER A 326 22.60 13.95 23.76
N GLY A 327 23.02 14.86 24.60
CA GLY A 327 24.18 14.63 25.44
C GLY A 327 24.62 15.89 26.15
N LEU A 328 23.81 16.34 27.09
CA LEU A 328 24.24 17.20 28.19
C LEU A 328 23.15 17.18 29.26
N LEU A 329 23.21 16.14 30.08
CA LEU A 329 22.80 16.07 31.48
C LEU A 329 22.95 14.62 31.93
N THR A 330 24.19 14.26 32.27
CA THR A 330 24.50 13.28 33.31
C THR A 330 24.87 14.05 34.59
#